data_e4b52eb8f8171088ca3c43ae8f3c56ab
#
_entry.id   e4b52eb8f8171088ca3c43ae8f3c56ab
#
_cell.length_a   1.000
_cell.length_b   1.000
_cell.length_c   1.000
_cell.angle_alpha   90.00
_cell.angle_beta   90.00
_cell.angle_gamma   90.00
#
_symmetry.space_group_name_H-M   'P 1'
#
loop_
_entity.id
_entity.type
_entity.pdbx_description
1 polymer ?
#
loop_
_entity_poly.entity_id
_entity_poly.type
_entity_poly.pdbx_seq_one_letter_code
_entity_poly.pdbx_strand_id
1 'polypeptide(L)'
;MIRTLKIGLLACCGILLAASQSPQTTDMAGARANVSNETIEGLVRDVACPIQNLDNHATSMGSKCVQDCVKGGSPLVILTKDGRLYFPISAKMPDTDQRQVLMPFVGKYVRASGIVFERTGTHAIVITEIKEMKEVRVKDEE
;
A
#
# COMPACT_ATOMS: atom_id res chain seq x y z
N MET A 1 -12.96 -27.07 78.91
CA MET A 1 -13.89 -26.67 77.81
C MET A 1 -13.04 -26.50 76.50
N ILE A 2 -13.02 -27.52 75.66
CA ILE A 2 -12.19 -27.55 74.49
C ILE A 2 -13.15 -27.42 73.30
N ARG A 3 -13.03 -26.31 72.56
CA ARG A 3 -13.77 -26.12 71.28
C ARG A 3 -12.91 -26.53 70.11
N THR A 4 -13.28 -27.62 69.43
CA THR A 4 -12.68 -28.12 68.20
C THR A 4 -13.08 -27.26 67.06
N LEU A 5 -12.07 -26.70 66.38
CA LEU A 5 -12.23 -25.95 65.11
C LEU A 5 -12.10 -26.90 63.95
N LYS A 6 -13.18 -27.08 63.18
CA LYS A 6 -13.17 -27.85 61.91
C LYS A 6 -12.66 -26.97 60.78
N ILE A 7 -11.52 -27.33 60.23
CA ILE A 7 -10.98 -26.71 59.03
C ILE A 7 -11.58 -27.42 57.81
N GLY A 8 -12.41 -26.70 57.06
CA GLY A 8 -12.97 -27.17 55.80
C GLY A 8 -11.95 -26.99 54.65
N LEU A 9 -11.60 -28.11 54.05
CA LEU A 9 -10.72 -28.15 52.86
C LEU A 9 -11.57 -27.85 51.61
N LEU A 10 -11.46 -26.65 51.06
CA LEU A 10 -12.04 -26.30 49.74
C LEU A 10 -11.07 -26.75 48.64
N ALA A 11 -11.44 -27.81 47.97
CA ALA A 11 -10.74 -28.23 46.75
C ALA A 11 -11.12 -27.30 45.57
N CYS A 12 -10.18 -26.45 45.17
CA CYS A 12 -10.32 -25.56 44.05
C CYS A 12 -9.96 -26.35 42.77
N CYS A 13 -10.99 -26.86 42.08
CA CYS A 13 -10.84 -27.55 40.81
C CYS A 13 -10.58 -26.52 39.68
N GLY A 14 -9.31 -26.25 39.39
CA GLY A 14 -8.89 -25.38 38.30
C GLY A 14 -9.11 -26.07 36.98
N ILE A 15 -10.12 -25.64 36.22
CA ILE A 15 -10.33 -26.03 34.83
C ILE A 15 -9.33 -25.24 33.98
N LEU A 16 -8.26 -25.88 33.54
CA LEU A 16 -7.35 -25.37 32.49
C LEU A 16 -8.09 -25.44 31.14
N LEU A 17 -8.65 -24.32 30.71
CA LEU A 17 -9.09 -24.12 29.34
C LEU A 17 -7.83 -23.99 28.46
N ALA A 18 -7.39 -25.09 27.87
CA ALA A 18 -6.43 -25.09 26.78
C ALA A 18 -7.11 -24.43 25.56
N ALA A 19 -6.78 -23.16 25.32
CA ALA A 19 -7.14 -22.49 24.08
C ALA A 19 -6.35 -23.13 22.94
N SER A 20 -7.00 -24.04 22.22
CA SER A 20 -6.49 -24.58 20.95
C SER A 20 -6.46 -23.44 19.93
N GLN A 21 -5.31 -22.80 19.75
CA GLN A 21 -5.07 -21.92 18.62
C GLN A 21 -4.88 -22.82 17.39
N SER A 22 -5.94 -22.98 16.62
CA SER A 22 -5.86 -23.56 15.29
C SER A 22 -4.97 -22.63 14.44
N PRO A 23 -3.96 -23.16 13.72
CA PRO A 23 -3.24 -22.35 12.75
C PRO A 23 -4.24 -21.91 11.70
N GLN A 24 -4.48 -20.59 11.60
CA GLN A 24 -5.23 -20.01 10.47
C GLN A 24 -4.37 -20.21 9.23
N THR A 25 -4.62 -21.27 8.49
CA THR A 25 -4.18 -21.38 7.10
C THR A 25 -4.88 -20.27 6.34
N THR A 26 -4.15 -19.17 6.08
CA THR A 26 -4.63 -18.11 5.19
C THR A 26 -4.77 -18.72 3.80
N ASP A 27 -6.00 -19.02 3.43
CA ASP A 27 -6.31 -19.60 2.12
C ASP A 27 -6.10 -18.52 1.05
N MET A 28 -4.87 -18.45 0.53
CA MET A 28 -4.48 -17.50 -0.52
C MET A 28 -5.18 -17.76 -1.86
N ALA A 29 -5.92 -18.87 -1.97
CA ALA A 29 -6.59 -19.28 -3.20
C ALA A 29 -7.88 -18.50 -3.53
N GLY A 30 -8.39 -17.67 -2.60
CA GLY A 30 -9.71 -17.03 -2.73
C GLY A 30 -9.73 -15.54 -3.06
N ALA A 31 -8.60 -14.81 -2.97
CA ALA A 31 -8.58 -13.37 -3.23
C ALA A 31 -8.61 -13.10 -4.74
N ARG A 32 -9.81 -12.95 -5.30
CA ARG A 32 -10.00 -12.48 -6.68
C ARG A 32 -9.58 -11.02 -6.75
N ALA A 33 -8.84 -10.64 -7.80
CA ALA A 33 -8.57 -9.25 -8.08
C ALA A 33 -9.89 -8.54 -8.47
N ASN A 34 -10.17 -7.39 -7.86
CA ASN A 34 -11.18 -6.48 -8.37
C ASN A 34 -10.61 -5.78 -9.60
N VAL A 35 -11.39 -5.70 -10.67
CA VAL A 35 -10.98 -5.08 -11.93
C VAL A 35 -12.01 -4.02 -12.31
N SER A 36 -11.54 -2.79 -12.54
CA SER A 36 -12.40 -1.65 -12.88
C SER A 36 -11.73 -0.74 -13.90
N ASN A 37 -12.52 0.00 -14.68
CA ASN A 37 -12.02 1.13 -15.44
C ASN A 37 -12.08 2.37 -14.55
N GLU A 38 -10.95 2.99 -14.30
CA GLU A 38 -10.87 4.15 -13.40
C GLU A 38 -10.05 5.28 -14.02
N THR A 39 -10.33 6.48 -13.51
CA THR A 39 -9.47 7.64 -13.68
C THR A 39 -8.96 8.04 -12.30
N ILE A 40 -7.65 8.02 -12.13
CA ILE A 40 -6.98 8.36 -10.87
C ILE A 40 -6.20 9.65 -11.02
N GLU A 41 -6.06 10.39 -9.93
CA GLU A 41 -5.25 11.60 -9.85
C GLU A 41 -4.20 11.43 -8.74
N GLY A 42 -2.94 11.75 -9.06
CA GLY A 42 -1.88 11.60 -8.09
C GLY A 42 -0.54 12.12 -8.55
N LEU A 43 0.42 12.07 -7.65
CA LEU A 43 1.81 12.45 -7.85
C LEU A 43 2.60 11.27 -8.39
N VAL A 44 3.30 11.45 -9.51
CA VAL A 44 4.24 10.43 -10.01
C VAL A 44 5.55 10.51 -9.22
N ARG A 45 5.88 9.43 -8.53
CA ARG A 45 7.10 9.36 -7.72
C ARG A 45 7.62 7.94 -7.55
N ASP A 46 8.78 7.83 -6.91
CA ASP A 46 9.33 6.55 -6.49
C ASP A 46 8.50 5.91 -5.37
N VAL A 47 8.50 4.59 -5.29
CA VAL A 47 7.71 3.83 -4.31
C VAL A 47 8.29 3.90 -2.89
N ALA A 48 9.61 4.09 -2.75
CA ALA A 48 10.27 3.98 -1.46
C ALA A 48 9.91 5.13 -0.52
N CYS A 49 9.90 6.37 -1.05
CA CYS A 49 9.61 7.56 -0.24
C CYS A 49 8.24 7.52 0.45
N PRO A 50 7.11 7.27 -0.22
CA PRO A 50 5.82 7.26 0.45
C PRO A 50 5.65 6.11 1.44
N ILE A 51 6.39 5.00 1.27
CA ILE A 51 6.35 3.88 2.22
C ILE A 51 7.18 4.16 3.47
N GLN A 52 8.33 4.79 3.32
CA GLN A 52 9.26 5.06 4.42
C GLN A 52 8.91 6.32 5.22
N ASN A 53 8.28 7.31 4.57
CA ASN A 53 7.90 8.57 5.22
C ASN A 53 6.40 8.54 5.50
N LEU A 54 6.04 8.23 6.75
CA LEU A 54 4.67 8.18 7.23
C LEU A 54 4.04 9.58 7.40
N ASP A 55 4.86 10.64 7.35
CA ASP A 55 4.44 12.02 7.39
C ASP A 55 4.08 12.53 5.99
N ASN A 56 3.46 13.71 5.92
CA ASN A 56 3.06 14.35 4.66
C ASN A 56 4.23 14.74 3.74
N HIS A 57 5.48 14.54 4.15
CA HIS A 57 6.68 14.78 3.34
C HIS A 57 6.71 14.00 2.02
N ALA A 58 6.03 12.85 1.96
CA ALA A 58 5.94 12.07 0.72
C ALA A 58 5.33 12.84 -0.46
N THR A 59 4.54 13.88 -0.20
CA THR A 59 3.90 14.73 -1.22
C THR A 59 4.63 16.05 -1.44
N SER A 60 5.64 16.39 -0.63
CA SER A 60 6.39 17.66 -0.66
C SER A 60 7.84 17.51 -1.12
N MET A 61 8.34 16.27 -1.24
CA MET A 61 9.74 16.07 -1.69
C MET A 61 9.88 16.41 -3.16
N GLY A 62 10.82 17.31 -3.45
CA GLY A 62 11.06 17.85 -4.79
C GLY A 62 11.40 16.81 -5.85
N SER A 63 11.20 17.17 -7.09
CA SER A 63 11.42 16.32 -8.27
C SER A 63 12.83 15.72 -8.34
N LYS A 64 13.85 16.41 -7.79
CA LYS A 64 15.23 15.92 -7.76
C LYS A 64 15.38 14.67 -6.90
N CYS A 65 14.79 14.61 -5.71
CA CYS A 65 14.85 13.44 -4.83
C CYS A 65 14.23 12.22 -5.52
N VAL A 66 13.06 12.40 -6.14
CA VAL A 66 12.40 11.33 -6.90
C VAL A 66 13.27 10.82 -8.04
N GLN A 67 13.89 11.73 -8.80
CA GLN A 67 14.79 11.36 -9.91
C GLN A 67 15.99 10.54 -9.42
N ASP A 68 16.58 10.92 -8.29
CA ASP A 68 17.75 10.23 -7.74
C ASP A 68 17.37 8.82 -7.25
N CYS A 69 16.21 8.64 -6.62
CA CYS A 69 15.67 7.33 -6.25
C CYS A 69 15.42 6.45 -7.49
N VAL A 70 14.83 7.02 -8.52
CA VAL A 70 14.53 6.30 -9.78
C VAL A 70 15.81 5.89 -10.51
N LYS A 71 16.84 6.74 -10.52
CA LYS A 71 18.18 6.41 -11.04
C LYS A 71 18.80 5.25 -10.26
N GLY A 72 18.56 5.20 -8.95
CA GLY A 72 18.97 4.10 -8.07
C GLY A 72 18.18 2.80 -8.27
N GLY A 73 17.17 2.78 -9.14
CA GLY A 73 16.38 1.60 -9.46
C GLY A 73 15.04 1.49 -8.71
N SER A 74 14.64 2.50 -7.93
CA SER A 74 13.33 2.51 -7.29
C SER A 74 12.21 2.52 -8.34
N PRO A 75 11.16 1.67 -8.21
CA PRO A 75 10.02 1.68 -9.11
C PRO A 75 9.25 3.00 -9.05
N LEU A 76 8.66 3.39 -10.18
CA LEU A 76 7.72 4.52 -10.25
C LEU A 76 6.30 4.06 -9.98
N VAL A 77 5.56 4.90 -9.25
CA VAL A 77 4.15 4.73 -8.90
C VAL A 77 3.40 6.05 -9.03
N ILE A 78 2.08 6.00 -9.04
CA ILE A 78 1.22 7.16 -8.86
C ILE A 78 0.69 7.13 -7.43
N LEU A 79 1.06 8.13 -6.62
CA LEU A 79 0.58 8.31 -5.25
C LEU A 79 -0.63 9.22 -5.25
N THR A 80 -1.80 8.71 -4.87
CA THR A 80 -3.03 9.50 -4.74
C THR A 80 -3.11 10.25 -3.42
N LYS A 81 -4.02 11.22 -3.31
CA LYS A 81 -4.21 12.04 -2.09
C LYS A 81 -4.60 11.23 -0.87
N ASP A 82 -5.27 10.11 -1.06
CA ASP A 82 -5.68 9.19 0.00
C ASP A 82 -4.60 8.17 0.37
N GLY A 83 -3.39 8.32 -0.19
CA GLY A 83 -2.21 7.51 0.15
C GLY A 83 -2.11 6.18 -0.59
N ARG A 84 -2.99 5.89 -1.55
CA ARG A 84 -2.88 4.68 -2.35
C ARG A 84 -1.74 4.80 -3.36
N LEU A 85 -1.05 3.68 -3.56
CA LEU A 85 0.03 3.55 -4.54
C LEU A 85 -0.47 2.71 -5.71
N TYR A 86 -0.46 3.29 -6.91
CA TYR A 86 -0.82 2.58 -8.13
C TYR A 86 0.45 2.23 -8.91
N PHE A 87 0.69 0.93 -9.07
CA PHE A 87 1.81 0.40 -9.85
C PHE A 87 1.43 0.29 -11.31
N PRO A 88 2.19 0.90 -12.25
CA PRO A 88 1.93 0.70 -13.66
C PRO A 88 2.31 -0.72 -14.07
N ILE A 89 1.41 -1.38 -14.78
CA ILE A 89 1.62 -2.72 -15.35
C ILE A 89 1.25 -2.73 -16.83
N SER A 90 1.78 -3.70 -17.59
CA SER A 90 1.43 -3.85 -18.99
C SER A 90 0.08 -4.56 -19.18
N ALA A 91 -0.56 -4.30 -20.33
CA ALA A 91 -1.84 -4.92 -20.67
C ALA A 91 -1.74 -6.42 -20.99
N LYS A 92 -0.54 -6.91 -21.22
CA LYS A 92 -0.28 -8.30 -21.65
C LYS A 92 0.78 -8.96 -20.79
N MET A 93 0.68 -10.27 -20.68
CA MET A 93 1.72 -11.08 -20.04
C MET A 93 2.68 -11.66 -21.12
N PRO A 94 3.99 -11.82 -20.80
CA PRO A 94 4.64 -11.40 -19.56
C PRO A 94 4.62 -9.89 -19.39
N ASP A 95 4.60 -9.43 -18.11
CA ASP A 95 4.66 -8.01 -17.80
C ASP A 95 5.96 -7.38 -18.29
N THR A 96 5.89 -6.15 -18.75
CA THR A 96 7.04 -5.38 -19.26
C THR A 96 7.22 -4.10 -18.47
N ASP A 97 8.46 -3.61 -18.39
CA ASP A 97 8.78 -2.38 -17.67
C ASP A 97 7.95 -1.18 -18.17
N GLN A 98 7.08 -0.68 -17.33
CA GLN A 98 6.22 0.48 -17.63
C GLN A 98 6.84 1.80 -17.16
N ARG A 99 8.10 1.81 -16.72
CA ARG A 99 8.79 3.02 -16.22
C ARG A 99 8.76 4.15 -17.26
N GLN A 100 8.93 3.83 -18.53
CA GLN A 100 8.95 4.82 -19.61
C GLN A 100 7.63 5.60 -19.75
N VAL A 101 6.51 5.03 -19.34
CA VAL A 101 5.20 5.69 -19.36
C VAL A 101 5.15 6.82 -18.31
N LEU A 102 5.77 6.62 -17.14
CA LEU A 102 5.75 7.56 -16.02
C LEU A 102 6.93 8.55 -16.01
N MET A 103 8.06 8.20 -16.64
CA MET A 103 9.29 9.03 -16.61
C MET A 103 9.09 10.51 -16.98
N PRO A 104 8.28 10.87 -18.01
CA PRO A 104 8.05 12.28 -18.36
C PRO A 104 7.31 13.08 -17.28
N PHE A 105 6.69 12.37 -16.32
CA PHE A 105 5.82 12.94 -15.29
C PHE A 105 6.42 12.85 -13.89
N VAL A 106 7.69 12.46 -13.76
CA VAL A 106 8.36 12.35 -12.46
C VAL A 106 8.31 13.67 -11.70
N GLY A 107 7.79 13.63 -10.46
CA GLY A 107 7.60 14.81 -9.61
C GLY A 107 6.41 15.69 -10.00
N LYS A 108 5.52 15.23 -10.86
CA LYS A 108 4.35 15.98 -11.33
C LYS A 108 3.04 15.29 -10.94
N TYR A 109 2.01 16.09 -10.71
CA TYR A 109 0.65 15.57 -10.61
C TYR A 109 0.10 15.21 -11.98
N VAL A 110 -0.53 14.04 -12.04
CA VAL A 110 -1.13 13.50 -13.26
C VAL A 110 -2.56 13.07 -13.03
N ARG A 111 -3.32 13.05 -14.12
CA ARG A 111 -4.56 12.29 -14.26
C ARG A 111 -4.29 11.15 -15.20
N ALA A 112 -4.47 9.92 -14.70
CA ALA A 112 -4.26 8.70 -15.47
C ALA A 112 -5.55 7.90 -15.53
N SER A 113 -5.93 7.46 -16.72
CA SER A 113 -7.08 6.58 -16.95
C SER A 113 -6.62 5.22 -17.43
N GLY A 114 -7.34 4.17 -17.01
CA GLY A 114 -6.98 2.83 -17.42
C GLY A 114 -7.74 1.74 -16.67
N ILE A 115 -7.26 0.51 -16.82
CA ILE A 115 -7.79 -0.65 -16.12
C ILE A 115 -7.04 -0.81 -14.81
N VAL A 116 -7.77 -0.69 -13.71
CA VAL A 116 -7.23 -0.87 -12.36
C VAL A 116 -7.51 -2.30 -11.88
N PHE A 117 -6.50 -2.89 -11.28
CA PHE A 117 -6.55 -4.16 -10.58
C PHE A 117 -6.26 -3.91 -9.11
N GLU A 118 -7.13 -4.39 -8.23
CA GLU A 118 -6.91 -4.34 -6.79
C GLU A 118 -6.89 -5.76 -6.24
N ARG A 119 -5.86 -6.08 -5.48
CA ARG A 119 -5.74 -7.35 -4.80
C ARG A 119 -5.12 -7.16 -3.42
N THR A 120 -5.90 -7.48 -2.39
CA THR A 120 -5.44 -7.41 -0.99
C THR A 120 -4.78 -6.09 -0.61
N GLY A 121 -5.37 -4.96 -1.07
CA GLY A 121 -4.85 -3.61 -0.80
C GLY A 121 -3.74 -3.14 -1.74
N THR A 122 -3.25 -3.98 -2.65
CA THR A 122 -2.31 -3.57 -3.70
C THR A 122 -3.07 -3.13 -4.94
N HIS A 123 -2.73 -1.95 -5.47
CA HIS A 123 -3.36 -1.41 -6.68
C HIS A 123 -2.35 -1.41 -7.83
N ALA A 124 -2.79 -1.89 -8.98
CA ALA A 124 -2.03 -1.81 -10.23
C ALA A 124 -2.90 -1.20 -11.33
N ILE A 125 -2.29 -0.51 -12.29
CA ILE A 125 -3.01 0.15 -13.39
C ILE A 125 -2.35 -0.13 -14.73
N VAL A 126 -3.16 -0.58 -15.69
CA VAL A 126 -2.83 -0.55 -17.12
C VAL A 126 -3.21 0.83 -17.64
N ILE A 127 -2.25 1.71 -17.79
CA ILE A 127 -2.49 3.10 -18.21
C ILE A 127 -2.85 3.13 -19.70
N THR A 128 -4.02 3.66 -20.03
CA THR A 128 -4.45 3.91 -21.41
C THR A 128 -4.30 5.37 -21.82
N GLU A 129 -4.40 6.29 -20.87
CA GLU A 129 -4.20 7.72 -21.05
C GLU A 129 -3.56 8.32 -19.81
N ILE A 130 -2.62 9.25 -19.97
CA ILE A 130 -2.01 10.02 -18.89
C ILE A 130 -1.77 11.46 -19.32
N LYS A 131 -2.12 12.40 -18.43
CA LYS A 131 -1.95 13.83 -18.65
C LYS A 131 -1.43 14.52 -17.39
N GLU A 132 -0.53 15.48 -17.56
CA GLU A 132 -0.07 16.34 -16.48
C GLU A 132 -1.18 17.30 -16.05
N MET A 133 -1.38 17.44 -14.74
CA MET A 133 -2.29 18.43 -14.12
C MET A 133 -1.47 19.68 -13.77
N LYS A 134 -1.30 20.58 -14.75
CA LYS A 134 -0.44 21.78 -14.62
C LYS A 134 -0.91 22.78 -13.57
N GLU A 135 -2.19 22.73 -13.20
CA GLU A 135 -2.81 23.54 -12.15
C GLU A 135 -2.39 23.10 -10.73
N VAL A 136 -1.89 21.88 -10.57
CA VAL A 136 -1.44 21.32 -9.29
C VAL A 136 0.08 21.35 -9.25
N ARG A 137 0.63 22.15 -8.36
CA ARG A 137 2.10 22.20 -8.15
C ARG A 137 2.47 21.41 -6.90
N VAL A 138 3.54 20.63 -7.00
CA VAL A 138 4.23 20.09 -5.83
C VAL A 138 4.91 21.26 -5.13
N LYS A 139 4.76 21.36 -3.81
CA LYS A 139 5.59 22.31 -3.05
C LYS A 139 7.00 21.76 -3.07
N ASP A 140 7.88 22.42 -3.83
CA ASP A 140 9.31 22.19 -3.69
C ASP A 140 9.72 22.75 -2.33
N GLU A 141 10.38 21.94 -1.51
CA GLU A 141 11.05 22.46 -0.31
C GLU A 141 12.27 23.26 -0.79
N GLU A 142 12.27 24.56 -0.51
CA GLU A 142 13.42 25.45 -0.66
C GLU A 142 14.52 25.09 0.37
#